data_4f2c1a56643e4f32d007584dec638513
#
_entry.id   4f2c1a56643e4f32d007584dec638513
#
_cell.length_a   1.000
_cell.length_b   1.000
_cell.length_c   1.000
_cell.angle_alpha   90.00
_cell.angle_beta   90.00
_cell.angle_gamma   90.00
#
_symmetry.space_group_name_H-M   'P 1'
#
loop_
_entity.id
_entity.type
_entity.pdbx_description
1 polymer ?
#
loop_
_entity_poly.entity_id
_entity_poly.type
_entity_poly.pdbx_seq_one_letter_code
_entity_poly.pdbx_strand_id
1 'polypeptide(L)'
;IGTGLVGSEMCIRDRFQRTPKVGGGGTGLTNPEAYSYFGAAVYDPNEKFIKLPFDDFRDEPFNSSVQGGWLSMVQHYFVAAWIPPAESTRQYTTQEVTSNGPLRYRVRYLSAAKQIAPGAEHTFNDRLYIGPKIQDQLEGVAPGLRFTVDYGIMTFIAKPLFYALEFIHSLVRNWGIAIIILTLLIKLVFFKLSEAQYRSMARMRKLQPRIEALKERYGDDRQKMSQAMMDMYRKEKVNPLG
;
A
#
# COMPACT_ATOMS: atom_id res chain seq x y z
N ILE A 1 51.46 3.59 -27.59
CA ILE A 1 51.91 3.57 -26.19
C ILE A 1 50.69 3.18 -25.38
N GLY A 2 50.59 1.87 -25.11
CA GLY A 2 49.53 1.38 -24.23
C GLY A 2 49.85 1.82 -22.80
N THR A 3 49.11 2.75 -22.28
CA THR A 3 49.05 2.97 -20.84
C THR A 3 48.32 1.75 -20.26
N GLY A 4 49.10 0.79 -19.78
CA GLY A 4 48.56 -0.35 -19.03
C GLY A 4 47.79 0.22 -17.80
N LEU A 5 46.53 -0.06 -17.73
CA LEU A 5 45.70 0.24 -16.54
C LEU A 5 46.29 -0.58 -15.38
N VAL A 6 47.03 0.11 -14.53
CA VAL A 6 47.56 -0.44 -13.27
C VAL A 6 46.39 -0.54 -12.31
N GLY A 7 45.71 -1.66 -12.28
CA GLY A 7 44.63 -1.95 -11.36
C GLY A 7 43.50 -0.90 -11.37
N SER A 8 42.30 -1.27 -11.68
CA SER A 8 41.14 -0.37 -11.56
C SER A 8 40.24 -0.80 -10.43
N GLU A 9 39.81 0.16 -9.64
CA GLU A 9 38.70 -0.05 -8.72
C GLU A 9 37.39 -0.02 -9.51
N MET A 10 36.66 -1.12 -9.47
CA MET A 10 35.34 -1.21 -10.09
C MET A 10 34.26 -1.48 -9.04
N CYS A 11 33.15 -0.78 -9.18
CA CYS A 11 31.95 -1.05 -8.40
C CYS A 11 30.74 -1.08 -9.33
N ILE A 12 29.75 -1.90 -9.02
CA ILE A 12 28.44 -1.79 -9.64
C ILE A 12 27.71 -0.61 -9.01
N ARG A 13 27.26 0.28 -9.88
CA ARG A 13 26.35 1.36 -9.52
C ARG A 13 25.14 1.28 -10.42
N ASP A 14 24.01 0.85 -9.86
CA ASP A 14 22.77 0.78 -10.61
C ASP A 14 21.66 1.57 -9.95
N ARG A 15 20.58 1.88 -10.71
CA ARG A 15 19.54 2.77 -10.24
C ARG A 15 18.19 2.47 -10.87
N PHE A 16 17.13 2.64 -10.07
CA PHE A 16 15.80 2.92 -10.58
C PHE A 16 15.54 4.44 -10.52
N GLN A 17 14.90 4.96 -11.54
CA GLN A 17 14.54 6.36 -11.60
C GLN A 17 13.10 6.51 -12.09
N ARG A 18 12.34 7.38 -11.43
CA ARG A 18 10.95 7.64 -11.78
C ARG A 18 10.60 9.12 -11.68
N THR A 19 9.79 9.58 -12.63
CA THR A 19 9.12 10.86 -12.55
C THR A 19 7.87 10.71 -11.69
N PRO A 20 7.57 11.63 -10.75
CA PRO A 20 6.31 11.60 -10.03
C PRO A 20 5.15 11.67 -11.01
N LYS A 21 4.05 10.98 -10.73
CA LYS A 21 2.81 11.22 -11.46
C LYS A 21 2.35 12.64 -11.11
N VAL A 22 2.41 13.55 -12.06
CA VAL A 22 1.82 14.88 -11.90
C VAL A 22 0.30 14.73 -11.94
N GLY A 23 -0.34 14.87 -10.78
CA GLY A 23 -1.73 15.26 -10.63
C GLY A 23 -2.78 14.46 -11.39
N GLY A 24 -2.97 13.20 -11.02
CA GLY A 24 -4.17 12.43 -11.36
C GLY A 24 -4.99 12.04 -10.11
N GLY A 25 -4.58 12.54 -8.96
CA GLY A 25 -5.18 12.20 -7.69
C GLY A 25 -6.37 13.08 -7.35
N GLY A 26 -7.54 12.74 -7.83
CA GLY A 26 -8.73 13.17 -7.13
C GLY A 26 -8.65 12.63 -5.69
N THR A 27 -8.71 13.52 -4.70
CA THR A 27 -8.80 13.21 -3.28
C THR A 27 -10.16 12.59 -2.94
N GLY A 28 -10.56 11.55 -3.63
CA GLY A 28 -11.86 10.92 -3.45
C GLY A 28 -11.73 9.47 -2.99
N LEU A 29 -12.63 9.04 -2.11
CA LEU A 29 -12.83 7.65 -1.69
C LEU A 29 -12.94 6.65 -2.87
N THR A 30 -13.15 7.15 -4.08
CA THR A 30 -13.29 6.37 -5.31
C THR A 30 -12.00 6.16 -6.08
N ASN A 31 -10.88 6.77 -5.66
CA ASN A 31 -9.60 6.59 -6.33
C ASN A 31 -8.77 5.49 -5.65
N PRO A 32 -8.71 4.26 -6.18
CA PRO A 32 -7.95 3.16 -5.58
C PRO A 32 -6.45 3.43 -5.55
N GLU A 33 -5.94 4.30 -6.41
CA GLU A 33 -4.52 4.69 -6.42
C GLU A 33 -4.13 5.53 -5.20
N ALA A 34 -5.07 6.28 -4.60
CA ALA A 34 -4.81 7.09 -3.40
C ALA A 34 -4.50 6.23 -2.16
N TYR A 35 -4.93 4.97 -2.15
CA TYR A 35 -4.70 4.02 -1.04
C TYR A 35 -3.57 3.04 -1.31
N SER A 36 -2.95 3.12 -2.48
CA SER A 36 -1.84 2.25 -2.84
C SER A 36 -0.51 2.88 -2.52
N TYR A 37 0.40 2.07 -2.01
CA TYR A 37 1.77 2.52 -1.81
C TYR A 37 2.48 2.73 -3.16
N PHE A 38 2.97 3.95 -3.36
CA PHE A 38 3.88 4.35 -4.42
C PHE A 38 5.16 4.87 -3.80
N GLY A 39 6.27 4.24 -4.09
CA GLY A 39 7.54 4.63 -3.49
C GLY A 39 8.63 3.63 -3.80
N ALA A 40 9.73 3.76 -3.11
CA ALA A 40 10.74 2.73 -3.05
C ALA A 40 10.54 1.88 -1.80
N ALA A 41 11.07 0.68 -1.81
CA ALA A 41 11.14 -0.15 -0.62
C ALA A 41 12.47 -0.90 -0.59
N VAL A 42 12.97 -1.10 0.61
CA VAL A 42 14.18 -1.86 0.91
C VAL A 42 13.79 -3.01 1.83
N TYR A 43 14.42 -4.13 1.63
CA TYR A 43 14.37 -5.23 2.57
C TYR A 43 15.77 -5.43 3.17
N ASP A 44 15.86 -5.30 4.46
CA ASP A 44 17.03 -5.65 5.25
C ASP A 44 16.69 -6.91 6.07
N PRO A 45 17.50 -7.97 6.04
CA PRO A 45 17.27 -9.15 6.86
C PRO A 45 17.11 -8.85 8.36
N ASN A 46 17.72 -7.76 8.88
CA ASN A 46 17.66 -7.34 10.27
C ASN A 46 16.42 -6.48 10.57
N GLU A 47 16.20 -5.43 9.78
CA GLU A 47 15.12 -4.45 9.98
C GLU A 47 13.83 -4.83 9.26
N LYS A 48 13.89 -5.87 8.40
CA LYS A 48 12.78 -6.36 7.58
C LYS A 48 12.41 -5.40 6.46
N PHE A 49 11.14 -5.16 6.25
CA PHE A 49 10.61 -4.39 5.14
C PHE A 49 10.48 -2.91 5.50
N ILE A 50 11.22 -2.05 4.82
CA ILE A 50 11.25 -0.61 5.02
C ILE A 50 10.59 0.07 3.82
N LYS A 51 9.56 0.86 4.06
CA LYS A 51 8.94 1.72 3.04
C LYS A 51 9.69 3.03 2.96
N LEU A 52 9.97 3.49 1.75
CA LEU A 52 10.63 4.74 1.45
C LEU A 52 9.72 5.59 0.56
N PRO A 53 8.79 6.35 1.15
CA PRO A 53 7.91 7.26 0.42
C PRO A 53 8.73 8.29 -0.38
N PHE A 54 8.23 8.71 -1.52
CA PHE A 54 8.96 9.69 -2.34
C PHE A 54 9.08 11.06 -1.66
N ASP A 55 8.12 11.41 -0.81
CA ASP A 55 8.12 12.67 -0.08
C ASP A 55 9.31 12.78 0.89
N ASP A 56 9.77 11.65 1.42
CA ASP A 56 10.90 11.59 2.34
C ASP A 56 12.27 11.71 1.64
N PHE A 57 12.34 11.56 0.31
CA PHE A 57 13.62 11.57 -0.42
C PHE A 57 14.37 12.90 -0.34
N ARG A 58 13.65 13.97 -0.10
CA ARG A 58 14.22 15.31 0.05
C ARG A 58 14.66 15.60 1.48
N ASP A 59 13.78 15.31 2.43
CA ASP A 59 13.95 15.73 3.81
C ASP A 59 14.69 14.67 4.64
N GLU A 60 14.45 13.38 4.36
CA GLU A 60 15.07 12.24 5.04
C GLU A 60 15.58 11.20 4.01
N PRO A 61 16.65 11.53 3.24
CA PRO A 61 17.17 10.60 2.24
C PRO A 61 17.70 9.33 2.90
N PHE A 62 17.24 8.18 2.44
CA PHE A 62 17.73 6.90 2.94
C PHE A 62 19.16 6.65 2.49
N ASN A 63 20.01 6.24 3.43
CA ASN A 63 21.39 5.87 3.18
C ASN A 63 21.85 4.80 4.18
N SER A 64 21.83 3.54 3.76
CA SER A 64 22.20 2.42 4.62
C SER A 64 22.93 1.34 3.86
N SER A 65 23.80 0.62 4.56
CA SER A 65 24.49 -0.57 4.07
C SER A 65 23.74 -1.82 4.50
N VAL A 66 23.28 -2.60 3.54
CA VAL A 66 22.46 -3.80 3.78
C VAL A 66 23.15 -5.02 3.19
N GLN A 67 23.22 -6.09 3.95
CA GLN A 67 23.72 -7.39 3.53
C GLN A 67 22.55 -8.32 3.19
N GLY A 68 22.57 -8.90 2.01
CA GLY A 68 21.58 -9.91 1.59
C GLY A 68 20.14 -9.41 1.43
N GLY A 69 19.94 -8.10 1.35
CA GLY A 69 18.65 -7.49 1.14
C GLY A 69 18.33 -7.26 -0.34
N TRP A 70 17.30 -6.48 -0.59
CA TRP A 70 16.95 -6.01 -1.94
C TRP A 70 16.41 -4.59 -1.90
N LEU A 71 16.51 -3.91 -3.05
CA LEU A 71 15.99 -2.57 -3.29
C LEU A 71 14.93 -2.62 -4.38
N SER A 72 13.79 -1.97 -4.18
CA SER A 72 12.72 -1.96 -5.17
C SER A 72 12.10 -0.59 -5.39
N MET A 73 11.48 -0.46 -6.58
CA MET A 73 10.56 0.59 -6.94
C MET A 73 9.16 -0.01 -7.06
N VAL A 74 8.24 0.43 -6.21
CA VAL A 74 6.91 -0.15 -6.07
C VAL A 74 5.88 0.71 -6.78
N GLN A 75 5.00 0.06 -7.54
CA GLN A 75 3.83 0.65 -8.18
C GLN A 75 2.56 -0.05 -7.70
N HIS A 76 1.40 0.43 -8.14
CA HIS A 76 0.13 -0.17 -7.76
C HIS A 76 0.07 -1.68 -8.05
N TYR A 77 0.35 -2.09 -9.28
CA TYR A 77 0.26 -3.49 -9.72
C TYR A 77 1.61 -4.14 -9.99
N PHE A 78 2.68 -3.37 -10.13
CA PHE A 78 3.99 -3.84 -10.53
C PHE A 78 5.08 -3.48 -9.52
N VAL A 79 6.12 -4.26 -9.51
CA VAL A 79 7.33 -4.00 -8.75
C VAL A 79 8.55 -4.29 -9.61
N ALA A 80 9.56 -3.43 -9.49
CA ALA A 80 10.89 -3.66 -10.01
C ALA A 80 11.85 -3.77 -8.82
N ALA A 81 12.56 -4.90 -8.69
CA ALA A 81 13.42 -5.16 -7.55
C ALA A 81 14.80 -5.66 -8.00
N TRP A 82 15.85 -5.02 -7.48
CA TRP A 82 17.22 -5.50 -7.54
C TRP A 82 17.51 -6.39 -6.34
N ILE A 83 17.96 -7.61 -6.62
CA ILE A 83 18.19 -8.65 -5.62
C ILE A 83 19.63 -9.12 -5.76
N PRO A 84 20.56 -8.54 -5.00
CA PRO A 84 21.94 -8.97 -4.97
C PRO A 84 22.08 -10.35 -4.29
N PRO A 85 23.25 -11.02 -4.45
CA PRO A 85 23.54 -12.24 -3.71
C PRO A 85 23.44 -12.02 -2.19
N ALA A 86 22.97 -13.04 -1.45
CA ALA A 86 22.70 -12.95 -0.01
C ALA A 86 23.93 -12.57 0.82
N GLU A 87 25.13 -12.92 0.38
CA GLU A 87 26.37 -12.63 1.08
C GLU A 87 26.96 -11.25 0.74
N SER A 88 26.40 -10.57 -0.23
CA SER A 88 26.92 -9.29 -0.68
C SER A 88 26.33 -8.13 0.10
N THR A 89 27.19 -7.21 0.54
CA THR A 89 26.78 -5.94 1.13
C THR A 89 26.62 -4.90 0.04
N ARG A 90 25.50 -4.18 0.06
CA ARG A 90 25.19 -3.08 -0.84
C ARG A 90 24.82 -1.84 -0.07
N GLN A 91 25.30 -0.68 -0.52
CA GLN A 91 24.83 0.60 0.00
C GLN A 91 23.63 1.06 -0.81
N TYR A 92 22.49 1.24 -0.14
CA TYR A 92 21.26 1.73 -0.74
C TYR A 92 21.11 3.23 -0.43
N THR A 93 20.78 4.01 -1.45
CA THR A 93 20.58 5.45 -1.30
C THR A 93 19.37 5.92 -2.08
N THR A 94 18.61 6.86 -1.49
CA THR A 94 17.54 7.58 -2.17
C THR A 94 17.96 9.02 -2.46
N GLN A 95 17.44 9.59 -3.53
CA GLN A 95 17.75 10.96 -3.92
C GLN A 95 16.63 11.56 -4.77
N GLU A 96 16.28 12.80 -4.48
CA GLU A 96 15.51 13.65 -5.37
C GLU A 96 16.45 14.31 -6.39
N VAL A 97 16.06 14.33 -7.66
CA VAL A 97 16.86 14.90 -8.75
C VAL A 97 16.03 15.91 -9.53
N THR A 98 16.44 17.16 -9.47
CA THR A 98 15.76 18.29 -10.14
C THR A 98 16.56 18.90 -11.28
N SER A 99 17.71 18.31 -11.63
CA SER A 99 18.64 18.87 -12.64
C SER A 99 18.03 18.89 -14.04
N ASN A 100 17.85 20.06 -14.63
CA ASN A 100 17.47 20.35 -16.02
C ASN A 100 16.26 19.55 -16.60
N GLY A 101 15.23 19.26 -15.78
CA GLY A 101 14.06 18.51 -16.26
C GLY A 101 13.00 18.36 -15.18
N PRO A 102 11.97 17.56 -15.43
CA PRO A 102 10.96 17.27 -14.42
C PRO A 102 11.59 16.58 -13.21
N LEU A 103 11.03 16.85 -12.03
CA LEU A 103 11.38 16.19 -10.79
C LEU A 103 11.45 14.67 -10.97
N ARG A 104 12.48 14.02 -10.47
CA ARG A 104 12.69 12.59 -10.54
C ARG A 104 13.13 12.04 -9.20
N TYR A 105 12.56 10.94 -8.81
CA TYR A 105 12.97 10.16 -7.65
C TYR A 105 13.91 9.05 -8.10
N ARG A 106 15.04 8.96 -7.44
CA ARG A 106 16.10 8.01 -7.77
C ARG A 106 16.43 7.16 -6.56
N VAL A 107 16.44 5.86 -6.75
CA VAL A 107 17.01 4.91 -5.79
C VAL A 107 18.20 4.24 -6.43
N ARG A 108 19.28 4.12 -5.68
CA ARG A 108 20.53 3.53 -6.16
C ARG A 108 21.03 2.50 -5.18
N TYR A 109 21.73 1.52 -5.72
CA TYR A 109 22.60 0.69 -4.93
C TYR A 109 24.02 0.73 -5.45
N LEU A 110 25.00 0.62 -4.54
CA LEU A 110 26.41 0.52 -4.85
C LEU A 110 26.94 -0.75 -4.22
N SER A 111 27.74 -1.51 -5.00
CA SER A 111 28.57 -2.56 -4.43
C SER A 111 29.81 -1.97 -3.76
N ALA A 112 30.43 -2.70 -2.87
CA ALA A 112 31.76 -2.38 -2.42
C ALA A 112 32.73 -2.34 -3.63
N ALA A 113 33.64 -1.38 -3.59
CA ALA A 113 34.70 -1.30 -4.61
C ALA A 113 35.57 -2.56 -4.55
N LYS A 114 35.88 -3.13 -5.70
CA LYS A 114 36.75 -4.29 -5.83
C LYS A 114 37.95 -3.95 -6.70
N GLN A 115 39.13 -4.20 -6.17
CA GLN A 115 40.37 -4.06 -6.96
C GLN A 115 40.52 -5.26 -7.88
N ILE A 116 40.68 -4.98 -9.16
CA ILE A 116 40.88 -6.00 -10.18
C ILE A 116 42.29 -5.83 -10.74
N ALA A 117 43.12 -6.87 -10.61
CA ALA A 117 44.49 -6.84 -11.11
C ALA A 117 44.49 -6.76 -12.64
N PRO A 118 45.56 -6.22 -13.25
CA PRO A 118 45.68 -6.18 -14.70
C PRO A 118 45.59 -7.58 -15.32
N GLY A 119 44.69 -7.74 -16.30
CA GLY A 119 44.44 -9.04 -16.97
C GLY A 119 43.53 -10.00 -16.20
N ALA A 120 43.06 -9.64 -14.99
CA ALA A 120 42.07 -10.43 -14.25
C ALA A 120 40.63 -10.01 -14.61
N GLU A 121 39.72 -10.93 -14.48
CA GLU A 121 38.28 -10.71 -14.67
C GLU A 121 37.53 -10.85 -13.36
N HIS A 122 36.48 -10.07 -13.19
CA HIS A 122 35.54 -10.22 -12.08
C HIS A 122 34.10 -10.12 -12.58
N THR A 123 33.31 -11.12 -12.26
CA THR A 123 31.89 -11.16 -12.62
C THR A 123 31.03 -10.74 -11.44
N PHE A 124 30.18 -9.76 -11.68
CA PHE A 124 29.14 -9.35 -10.73
C PHE A 124 27.83 -10.02 -11.14
N ASN A 125 27.18 -10.68 -10.19
CA ASN A 125 25.91 -11.35 -10.43
C ASN A 125 24.84 -10.71 -9.56
N ASP A 126 23.82 -10.15 -10.19
CA ASP A 126 22.64 -9.63 -9.51
C ASP A 126 21.39 -10.12 -10.24
N ARG A 127 20.30 -10.31 -9.51
CA ARG A 127 19.00 -10.66 -10.08
C ARG A 127 18.13 -9.43 -10.15
N LEU A 128 17.45 -9.25 -11.28
CA LEU A 128 16.46 -8.20 -11.46
C LEU A 128 15.09 -8.85 -11.67
N TYR A 129 14.13 -8.50 -10.82
CA TYR A 129 12.74 -8.86 -11.00
C TYR A 129 11.96 -7.63 -11.47
N ILE A 130 11.24 -7.76 -12.58
CA ILE A 130 10.29 -6.74 -13.05
C ILE A 130 9.02 -7.48 -13.43
N GLY A 131 7.96 -7.26 -12.67
CA GLY A 131 6.73 -8.03 -12.90
C GLY A 131 5.56 -7.59 -12.03
N PRO A 132 4.41 -8.27 -12.19
CA PRO A 132 3.23 -8.01 -11.39
C PRO A 132 3.44 -8.44 -9.93
N LYS A 133 2.72 -7.79 -9.01
CA LYS A 133 2.76 -8.11 -7.58
C LYS A 133 1.86 -9.30 -7.23
N ILE A 134 2.15 -10.46 -7.77
CA ILE A 134 1.46 -11.71 -7.44
C ILE A 134 2.15 -12.34 -6.23
N GLN A 135 1.44 -12.42 -5.09
CA GLN A 135 2.03 -12.75 -3.79
C GLN A 135 2.81 -14.06 -3.79
N ASP A 136 2.22 -15.12 -4.34
CA ASP A 136 2.85 -16.45 -4.38
C ASP A 136 4.12 -16.47 -5.21
N GLN A 137 4.15 -15.71 -6.31
CA GLN A 137 5.35 -15.57 -7.15
C GLN A 137 6.43 -14.76 -6.44
N LEU A 138 6.06 -13.65 -5.80
CA LEU A 138 7.01 -12.76 -5.12
C LEU A 138 7.72 -13.46 -3.95
N GLU A 139 7.04 -14.36 -3.24
CA GLU A 139 7.65 -15.11 -2.15
C GLU A 139 8.76 -16.06 -2.64
N GLY A 140 8.58 -16.64 -3.82
CA GLY A 140 9.58 -17.48 -4.49
C GLY A 140 10.77 -16.69 -5.09
N VAL A 141 10.62 -15.39 -5.32
CA VAL A 141 11.67 -14.55 -5.92
C VAL A 141 12.68 -14.08 -4.89
N ALA A 142 12.23 -13.50 -3.79
CA ALA A 142 13.10 -13.04 -2.70
C ALA A 142 12.34 -12.95 -1.36
N PRO A 143 13.04 -13.19 -0.23
CA PRO A 143 12.46 -13.05 1.10
C PRO A 143 11.84 -11.68 1.30
N GLY A 144 10.62 -11.63 1.79
CA GLY A 144 9.92 -10.38 2.10
C GLY A 144 9.43 -9.57 0.90
N LEU A 145 9.69 -9.98 -0.34
CA LEU A 145 9.22 -9.24 -1.53
C LEU A 145 7.69 -9.20 -1.62
N ARG A 146 6.99 -10.19 -1.05
CA ARG A 146 5.53 -10.19 -0.90
C ARG A 146 4.98 -9.00 -0.12
N PHE A 147 5.76 -8.37 0.78
CA PHE A 147 5.34 -7.21 1.55
C PHE A 147 5.19 -5.93 0.71
N THR A 148 5.66 -5.95 -0.55
CA THR A 148 5.35 -4.89 -1.52
C THR A 148 3.88 -4.83 -1.90
N VAL A 149 3.11 -5.93 -1.65
CA VAL A 149 1.65 -5.93 -1.74
C VAL A 149 1.09 -5.35 -0.44
N ASP A 150 0.66 -4.10 -0.53
CA ASP A 150 0.15 -3.35 0.61
C ASP A 150 -1.37 -3.21 0.54
N TYR A 151 -2.05 -3.69 1.55
CA TYR A 151 -3.51 -3.54 1.72
C TYR A 151 -3.87 -2.34 2.61
N GLY A 152 -2.87 -1.55 3.03
CA GLY A 152 -3.07 -0.41 3.92
C GLY A 152 -3.63 -0.80 5.29
N ILE A 153 -4.33 0.13 5.91
CA ILE A 153 -4.92 -0.02 7.26
C ILE A 153 -5.94 -1.17 7.31
N MET A 154 -6.61 -1.45 6.20
CA MET A 154 -7.66 -2.48 6.11
C MET A 154 -7.12 -3.90 5.89
N THR A 155 -5.82 -4.13 6.05
CA THR A 155 -5.16 -5.43 5.82
C THR A 155 -5.85 -6.57 6.58
N PHE A 156 -6.32 -6.32 7.82
CA PHE A 156 -6.96 -7.33 8.66
C PHE A 156 -8.32 -7.81 8.12
N ILE A 157 -9.00 -6.99 7.30
CA ILE A 157 -10.24 -7.37 6.60
C ILE A 157 -9.94 -7.84 5.18
N ALA A 158 -9.06 -7.12 4.47
CA ALA A 158 -8.78 -7.37 3.06
C ALA A 158 -8.14 -8.75 2.83
N LYS A 159 -7.18 -9.15 3.67
CA LYS A 159 -6.52 -10.47 3.54
C LYS A 159 -7.48 -11.65 3.68
N PRO A 160 -8.30 -11.77 4.74
CA PRO A 160 -9.26 -12.87 4.84
C PRO A 160 -10.25 -12.91 3.68
N LEU A 161 -10.72 -11.74 3.21
CA LEU A 161 -11.62 -11.66 2.06
C LEU A 161 -10.93 -12.11 0.77
N PHE A 162 -9.67 -11.76 0.59
CA PHE A 162 -8.89 -12.19 -0.57
C PHE A 162 -8.68 -13.71 -0.56
N TYR A 163 -8.28 -14.30 0.56
CA TYR A 163 -8.16 -15.76 0.69
C TYR A 163 -9.49 -16.49 0.47
N ALA A 164 -10.60 -15.93 0.98
CA ALA A 164 -11.93 -16.49 0.72
C ALA A 164 -12.27 -16.44 -0.77
N LEU A 165 -11.93 -15.33 -1.44
CA LEU A 165 -12.14 -15.18 -2.89
C LEU A 165 -11.30 -16.19 -3.69
N GLU A 166 -10.01 -16.34 -3.35
CA GLU A 166 -9.13 -17.33 -3.99
C GLU A 166 -9.64 -18.75 -3.78
N PHE A 167 -10.08 -19.09 -2.56
CA PHE A 167 -10.66 -20.39 -2.27
C PHE A 167 -11.92 -20.65 -3.13
N ILE A 168 -12.84 -19.69 -3.20
CA ILE A 168 -14.03 -19.82 -4.06
C ILE A 168 -13.63 -19.95 -5.53
N HIS A 169 -12.66 -19.13 -5.98
CA HIS A 169 -12.15 -19.19 -7.35
C HIS A 169 -11.54 -20.56 -7.67
N SER A 170 -10.83 -21.18 -6.74
CA SER A 170 -10.26 -22.52 -6.94
C SER A 170 -11.31 -23.60 -7.23
N LEU A 171 -12.53 -23.42 -6.68
CA LEU A 171 -13.67 -24.33 -6.89
C LEU A 171 -14.39 -24.05 -8.21
N VAL A 172 -14.67 -22.76 -8.48
CA VAL A 172 -15.54 -22.39 -9.63
C VAL A 172 -14.75 -22.02 -10.88
N ARG A 173 -13.44 -21.80 -10.78
CA ARG A 173 -12.51 -21.42 -11.87
C ARG A 173 -12.95 -20.22 -12.71
N ASN A 174 -13.77 -19.36 -12.14
CA ASN A 174 -14.26 -18.14 -12.78
C ASN A 174 -14.33 -17.00 -11.75
N TRP A 175 -13.54 -15.95 -11.98
CA TRP A 175 -13.47 -14.81 -11.07
C TRP A 175 -14.80 -14.09 -10.90
N GLY A 176 -15.58 -13.92 -11.98
CA GLY A 176 -16.87 -13.25 -11.91
C GLY A 176 -17.86 -13.99 -11.00
N ILE A 177 -17.96 -15.32 -11.15
CA ILE A 177 -18.81 -16.16 -10.28
C ILE A 177 -18.28 -16.13 -8.85
N ALA A 178 -16.97 -16.22 -8.65
CA ALA A 178 -16.36 -16.16 -7.32
C ALA A 178 -16.71 -14.86 -6.58
N ILE A 179 -16.66 -13.72 -7.27
CA ILE A 179 -17.03 -12.40 -6.70
C ILE A 179 -18.53 -12.38 -6.32
N ILE A 180 -19.41 -12.91 -7.16
CA ILE A 180 -20.84 -12.97 -6.87
C ILE A 180 -21.09 -13.81 -5.61
N ILE A 181 -20.50 -15.02 -5.53
CA ILE A 181 -20.64 -15.91 -4.37
C ILE A 181 -20.11 -15.23 -3.10
N LEU A 182 -18.91 -14.66 -3.14
CA LEU A 182 -18.34 -13.96 -2.01
C LEU A 182 -19.24 -12.81 -1.54
N THR A 183 -19.77 -12.03 -2.48
CA THR A 183 -20.68 -10.93 -2.17
C THR A 183 -21.96 -11.41 -1.48
N LEU A 184 -22.53 -12.53 -1.94
CA LEU A 184 -23.70 -13.15 -1.32
C LEU A 184 -23.38 -13.64 0.09
N LEU A 185 -22.22 -14.27 0.30
CA LEU A 185 -21.80 -14.75 1.62
C LEU A 185 -21.63 -13.57 2.60
N ILE A 186 -20.97 -12.49 2.17
CA ILE A 186 -20.83 -11.27 2.98
C ILE A 186 -22.21 -10.71 3.36
N LYS A 187 -23.14 -10.60 2.39
CA LYS A 187 -24.50 -10.13 2.67
C LYS A 187 -25.26 -11.05 3.63
N LEU A 188 -25.07 -12.36 3.52
CA LEU A 188 -25.67 -13.34 4.44
C LEU A 188 -25.14 -13.14 5.89
N VAL A 189 -23.84 -13.03 6.06
CA VAL A 189 -23.21 -12.80 7.36
C VAL A 189 -23.72 -11.51 8.02
N PHE A 190 -23.81 -10.44 7.24
CA PHE A 190 -24.26 -9.13 7.73
C PHE A 190 -25.79 -8.94 7.67
N PHE A 191 -26.56 -9.95 7.25
CA PHE A 191 -28.01 -9.84 7.07
C PHE A 191 -28.72 -9.35 8.34
N LYS A 192 -28.42 -9.97 9.49
CA LYS A 192 -29.03 -9.59 10.78
C LYS A 192 -28.71 -8.16 11.17
N LEU A 193 -27.48 -7.72 10.93
CA LEU A 193 -27.06 -6.35 11.21
C LEU A 193 -27.77 -5.35 10.29
N SER A 194 -27.86 -5.66 9.00
CA SER A 194 -28.58 -4.85 8.02
C SER A 194 -30.08 -4.78 8.34
N GLU A 195 -30.69 -5.89 8.74
CA GLU A 195 -32.09 -5.93 9.17
C GLU A 195 -32.34 -5.01 10.36
N ALA A 196 -31.46 -5.03 11.37
CA ALA A 196 -31.57 -4.15 12.54
C ALA A 196 -31.46 -2.68 12.14
N GLN A 197 -30.51 -2.34 11.25
CA GLN A 197 -30.32 -0.98 10.72
C GLN A 197 -31.57 -0.50 9.95
N TYR A 198 -32.10 -1.31 9.03
CA TYR A 198 -33.32 -0.96 8.29
C TYR A 198 -34.53 -0.78 9.19
N ARG A 199 -34.69 -1.61 10.21
CA ARG A 199 -35.75 -1.46 11.21
C ARG A 199 -35.60 -0.17 12.01
N SER A 200 -34.39 0.18 12.43
CA SER A 200 -34.10 1.45 13.13
C SER A 200 -34.44 2.64 12.23
N MET A 201 -33.97 2.62 10.96
CA MET A 201 -34.28 3.68 10.00
C MET A 201 -35.78 3.82 9.70
N ALA A 202 -36.51 2.71 9.60
CA ALA A 202 -37.96 2.73 9.39
C ALA A 202 -38.71 3.34 10.61
N ARG A 203 -38.26 3.05 11.82
CA ARG A 203 -38.80 3.70 13.04
C ARG A 203 -38.50 5.20 13.06
N MET A 204 -37.27 5.60 12.69
CA MET A 204 -36.88 6.99 12.62
C MET A 204 -37.77 7.78 11.64
N ARG A 205 -38.04 7.21 10.43
CA ARG A 205 -38.98 7.84 9.48
C ARG A 205 -40.38 8.06 10.03
N LYS A 206 -40.91 7.11 10.83
CA LYS A 206 -42.21 7.27 11.49
C LYS A 206 -42.23 8.37 12.55
N LEU A 207 -41.08 8.70 13.14
CA LEU A 207 -40.94 9.77 14.12
C LEU A 207 -40.77 11.15 13.50
N GLN A 208 -40.46 11.23 12.20
CA GLN A 208 -40.21 12.50 11.50
C GLN A 208 -41.30 13.55 11.73
N PRO A 209 -42.60 13.27 11.57
CA PRO A 209 -43.65 14.26 11.82
C PRO A 209 -43.70 14.74 13.27
N ARG A 210 -43.35 13.87 14.25
CA ARG A 210 -43.25 14.26 15.64
C ARG A 210 -42.05 15.14 15.94
N ILE A 211 -40.94 14.91 15.23
CA ILE A 211 -39.73 15.75 15.29
C ILE A 211 -40.03 17.14 14.74
N GLU A 212 -40.79 17.24 13.66
CA GLU A 212 -41.23 18.51 13.08
C GLU A 212 -42.13 19.27 14.03
N ALA A 213 -43.11 18.61 14.65
CA ALA A 213 -43.97 19.23 15.67
C ALA A 213 -43.21 19.70 16.91
N LEU A 214 -42.15 18.97 17.33
CA LEU A 214 -41.26 19.40 18.40
C LEU A 214 -40.41 20.62 18.01
N LYS A 215 -39.95 20.68 16.76
CA LYS A 215 -39.23 21.85 16.23
C LYS A 215 -40.13 23.10 16.19
N GLU A 216 -41.37 22.97 15.77
CA GLU A 216 -42.34 24.09 15.79
C GLU A 216 -42.64 24.55 17.19
N ARG A 217 -42.72 23.61 18.15
CA ARG A 217 -43.08 23.92 19.55
C ARG A 217 -41.94 24.54 20.35
N TYR A 218 -40.69 24.19 20.08
CA TYR A 218 -39.51 24.60 20.86
C TYR A 218 -38.45 25.31 20.01
N GLY A 219 -38.80 25.84 18.81
CA GLY A 219 -37.90 26.33 17.80
C GLY A 219 -36.78 27.26 18.26
N ASP A 220 -37.02 28.08 19.28
CA ASP A 220 -36.04 29.03 19.79
C ASP A 220 -35.26 28.51 21.01
N ASP A 221 -35.74 27.46 21.68
CA ASP A 221 -35.09 26.89 22.86
C ASP A 221 -34.40 25.57 22.53
N ARG A 222 -33.13 25.67 22.04
CA ARG A 222 -32.33 24.51 21.66
C ARG A 222 -32.17 23.49 22.80
N GLN A 223 -32.16 23.93 24.06
CA GLN A 223 -31.89 23.07 25.18
C GLN A 223 -33.13 22.20 25.50
N LYS A 224 -34.32 22.81 25.54
CA LYS A 224 -35.57 22.06 25.70
C LYS A 224 -35.89 21.17 24.51
N MET A 225 -35.60 21.64 23.31
CA MET A 225 -35.76 20.83 22.08
C MET A 225 -34.87 19.57 22.12
N SER A 226 -33.59 19.71 22.52
CA SER A 226 -32.67 18.58 22.65
C SER A 226 -33.13 17.56 23.70
N GLN A 227 -33.58 18.03 24.86
CA GLN A 227 -34.14 17.18 25.92
C GLN A 227 -35.40 16.44 25.44
N ALA A 228 -36.34 17.15 24.83
CA ALA A 228 -37.58 16.57 24.32
C ALA A 228 -37.31 15.51 23.20
N MET A 229 -36.31 15.75 22.34
CA MET A 229 -35.88 14.78 21.34
C MET A 229 -35.24 13.53 21.97
N MET A 230 -34.38 13.69 22.96
CA MET A 230 -33.76 12.57 23.69
C MET A 230 -34.82 11.73 24.43
N ASP A 231 -35.76 12.36 25.08
CA ASP A 231 -36.87 11.66 25.76
C ASP A 231 -37.77 10.92 24.78
N MET A 232 -38.05 11.52 23.63
CA MET A 232 -38.79 10.86 22.54
C MET A 232 -38.04 9.62 22.00
N TYR A 233 -36.74 9.73 21.74
CA TYR A 233 -35.93 8.59 21.27
C TYR A 233 -35.87 7.48 22.34
N ARG A 234 -35.74 7.82 23.62
CA ARG A 234 -35.82 6.84 24.72
C ARG A 234 -37.15 6.14 24.79
N LYS A 235 -38.25 6.88 24.67
CA LYS A 235 -39.61 6.35 24.75
C LYS A 235 -39.92 5.37 23.62
N GLU A 236 -39.44 5.68 22.41
CA GLU A 236 -39.65 4.87 21.21
C GLU A 236 -38.57 3.81 21.02
N LYS A 237 -37.62 3.69 21.95
CA LYS A 237 -36.47 2.74 21.87
C LYS A 237 -35.73 2.80 20.53
N VAL A 238 -35.52 4.00 20.00
CA VAL A 238 -34.77 4.24 18.77
C VAL A 238 -33.42 4.84 19.12
N ASN A 239 -32.34 4.21 18.60
CA ASN A 239 -30.99 4.77 18.75
C ASN A 239 -30.72 5.72 17.57
N PRO A 240 -30.49 7.03 17.78
CA PRO A 240 -30.21 7.97 16.70
C PRO A 240 -28.84 7.77 16.04
N LEU A 241 -27.95 6.98 16.66
CA LEU A 241 -26.57 6.73 16.20
C LEU A 241 -26.37 5.31 15.63
N GLY A 242 -27.41 4.46 15.58
CA GLY A 242 -27.29 3.04 15.22
C GLY A 242 -28.08 2.61 14.02
#